data_e52d78ea0a122282858cfb6d1c3c5be4
#
_entry.id   e52d78ea0a122282858cfb6d1c3c5be4
#
_cell.length_a   1.000
_cell.length_b   1.000
_cell.length_c   1.000
_cell.angle_alpha   90.00
_cell.angle_beta   90.00
_cell.angle_gamma   90.00
#
_symmetry.space_group_name_H-M   'P 1'
#
loop_
_entity.id
_entity.type
_entity.pdbx_description
1 polymer ?
#
loop_
_entity_poly.entity_id
_entity_poly.type
_entity_poly.pdbx_seq_one_letter_code
_entity_poly.pdbx_strand_id
1 'polypeptide(L)'
;MYTNGEYKESFTILKKLMNKYKNYKNYDAFFIDLLFSYENICSVYNINNPFLSKIDKIMGKIVSIQISKEQKVFCESNYSLFCLTYKNYKNAYCHIRELNVAERNKKLNGKNVNRYNMDFFKKGDENKCLLLYNGGGIGDGFMYARFIPIILKKFPNNKITLVLEKRTCWIYTKVFHKYDSVIVKDYNDDNIPHFDYHCNMITLIKYLKIEYDNVTFSPVFDTLHITPSFMCKQIISQIMIRNKGRKTYLFNWKGSENNNHERKNRMMELENAHRLFQMKNVNWIIVTKDITDEEKELLDKYENITYYGEILDKNHTYIDTVSIMKNVDGVISTDTSILHLSANMNIKTYALLTLGCEWRWGRKEDKTTWYPSVKLFRQNKLGDWSSVVSNLIDYLHL
;
A
#
# COMPACT_ATOMS: atom_id res chain seq x y z
N MET A 1 -11.84 11.78 16.86
CA MET A 1 -10.52 12.39 17.06
C MET A 1 -9.44 11.61 16.29
N TYR A 2 -9.03 10.41 16.72
CA TYR A 2 -8.01 9.64 15.99
C TYR A 2 -8.35 9.45 14.50
N THR A 3 -9.58 9.04 14.19
CA THR A 3 -10.05 8.85 12.82
C THR A 3 -10.17 10.14 12.01
N ASN A 4 -10.16 11.30 12.66
CA ASN A 4 -10.25 12.62 12.03
C ASN A 4 -8.88 13.33 11.88
N GLY A 5 -7.77 12.65 12.22
CA GLY A 5 -6.43 13.23 12.12
C GLY A 5 -6.02 14.13 13.30
N GLU A 6 -6.86 14.28 14.32
CA GLU A 6 -6.59 15.08 15.53
C GLU A 6 -5.69 14.30 16.51
N TYR A 7 -4.51 13.89 16.03
CA TYR A 7 -3.64 12.94 16.74
C TYR A 7 -3.12 13.47 18.08
N LYS A 8 -2.77 14.75 18.18
CA LYS A 8 -2.20 15.32 19.41
C LYS A 8 -3.21 15.30 20.56
N GLU A 9 -4.44 15.66 20.29
CA GLU A 9 -5.54 15.61 21.27
C GLU A 9 -5.88 14.17 21.60
N SER A 10 -6.01 13.33 20.58
CA SER A 10 -6.25 11.89 20.74
C SER A 10 -5.17 11.24 21.61
N PHE A 11 -3.89 11.54 21.38
CA PHE A 11 -2.79 11.04 22.20
C PHE A 11 -2.94 11.44 23.67
N THR A 12 -3.25 12.72 23.91
CA THR A 12 -3.42 13.24 25.27
C THR A 12 -4.56 12.55 26.00
N ILE A 13 -5.71 12.37 25.35
CA ILE A 13 -6.88 11.70 25.89
C ILE A 13 -6.58 10.23 26.14
N LEU A 14 -6.07 9.52 25.15
CA LEU A 14 -5.77 8.09 25.24
C LEU A 14 -4.72 7.80 26.31
N LYS A 15 -3.70 8.65 26.44
CA LYS A 15 -2.68 8.53 27.50
C LYS A 15 -3.32 8.65 28.91
N LYS A 16 -4.24 9.61 29.11
CA LYS A 16 -4.99 9.73 30.36
C LYS A 16 -5.85 8.50 30.64
N LEU A 17 -6.57 8.02 29.64
CA LEU A 17 -7.40 6.82 29.76
C LEU A 17 -6.55 5.58 30.05
N MET A 18 -5.47 5.34 29.34
CA MET A 18 -4.57 4.21 29.60
C MET A 18 -3.99 4.24 31.00
N ASN A 19 -3.59 5.42 31.52
CA ASN A 19 -3.13 5.56 32.89
C ASN A 19 -4.24 5.26 33.92
N LYS A 20 -5.48 5.69 33.65
CA LYS A 20 -6.65 5.38 34.50
C LYS A 20 -6.92 3.87 34.55
N TYR A 21 -6.82 3.19 33.41
CA TYR A 21 -7.12 1.77 33.27
C TYR A 21 -5.88 0.84 33.34
N LYS A 22 -4.71 1.34 33.71
CA LYS A 22 -3.45 0.55 33.76
C LYS A 22 -3.56 -0.73 34.62
N ASN A 23 -4.42 -0.75 35.63
CA ASN A 23 -4.67 -1.88 36.52
C ASN A 23 -5.99 -2.58 36.22
N TYR A 24 -6.65 -2.25 35.10
CA TYR A 24 -7.91 -2.84 34.72
C TYR A 24 -7.76 -4.35 34.46
N LYS A 25 -8.63 -5.14 35.02
CA LYS A 25 -8.55 -6.61 34.94
C LYS A 25 -9.53 -7.21 33.92
N ASN A 26 -10.56 -6.45 33.55
CA ASN A 26 -11.55 -6.88 32.57
C ASN A 26 -11.09 -6.45 31.17
N TYR A 27 -10.77 -7.40 30.33
CA TYR A 27 -10.34 -7.15 28.95
C TYR A 27 -11.56 -7.22 28.02
N ASP A 28 -12.49 -6.30 28.19
CA ASP A 28 -13.64 -6.15 27.32
C ASP A 28 -13.27 -5.46 25.99
N ALA A 29 -14.22 -5.42 25.07
CA ALA A 29 -14.02 -4.82 23.76
C ALA A 29 -13.55 -3.36 23.85
N PHE A 30 -14.08 -2.59 24.81
CA PHE A 30 -13.71 -1.20 25.04
C PHE A 30 -12.22 -1.05 25.40
N PHE A 31 -11.72 -1.87 26.32
CA PHE A 31 -10.32 -1.80 26.72
C PHE A 31 -9.38 -2.20 25.58
N ILE A 32 -9.79 -3.18 24.78
CA ILE A 32 -9.02 -3.65 23.62
C ILE A 32 -8.94 -2.55 22.56
N ASP A 33 -10.06 -1.91 22.23
CA ASP A 33 -10.08 -0.79 21.28
C ASP A 33 -9.25 0.40 21.77
N LEU A 34 -9.33 0.69 23.08
CA LEU A 34 -8.51 1.72 23.71
C LEU A 34 -7.01 1.43 23.59
N LEU A 35 -6.61 0.18 23.83
CA LEU A 35 -5.20 -0.24 23.77
C LEU A 35 -4.65 -0.14 22.35
N PHE A 36 -5.40 -0.62 21.35
CA PHE A 36 -4.99 -0.52 19.95
C PHE A 36 -5.01 0.93 19.44
N SER A 37 -5.98 1.73 19.83
CA SER A 37 -6.01 3.15 19.51
C SER A 37 -4.80 3.88 20.08
N TYR A 38 -4.41 3.57 21.31
CA TYR A 38 -3.22 4.13 21.93
C TYR A 38 -1.94 3.67 21.23
N GLU A 39 -1.83 2.39 20.86
CA GLU A 39 -0.69 1.86 20.11
C GLU A 39 -0.56 2.51 18.74
N ASN A 40 -1.65 2.65 18.01
CA ASN A 40 -1.64 3.31 16.72
C ASN A 40 -1.10 4.75 16.82
N ILE A 41 -1.50 5.49 17.85
CA ILE A 41 -1.00 6.84 18.09
C ILE A 41 0.47 6.83 18.54
N CYS A 42 0.89 5.91 19.39
CA CYS A 42 2.28 5.76 19.75
C CYS A 42 3.15 5.45 18.52
N SER A 43 2.66 4.63 17.60
CA SER A 43 3.31 4.34 16.34
C SER A 43 3.43 5.59 15.46
N VAL A 44 2.36 6.37 15.33
CA VAL A 44 2.35 7.64 14.56
C VAL A 44 3.39 8.63 15.10
N TYR A 45 3.54 8.74 16.41
CA TYR A 45 4.52 9.64 17.04
C TYR A 45 5.89 9.00 17.25
N ASN A 46 6.10 7.75 16.83
CA ASN A 46 7.33 6.98 17.11
C ASN A 46 7.70 6.94 18.61
N ILE A 47 6.68 6.85 19.45
CA ILE A 47 6.81 6.79 20.92
C ILE A 47 6.75 5.33 21.35
N ASN A 48 7.64 4.93 22.29
CA ASN A 48 7.55 3.62 22.90
C ASN A 48 6.28 3.50 23.73
N ASN A 49 5.46 2.50 23.41
CA ASN A 49 4.27 2.21 24.18
C ASN A 49 4.63 1.43 25.46
N PRO A 50 4.42 1.98 26.67
CA PRO A 50 4.76 1.30 27.92
C PRO A 50 3.87 0.08 28.19
N PHE A 51 2.79 -0.14 27.41
CA PHE A 51 1.87 -1.27 27.58
C PHE A 51 2.16 -2.42 26.61
N LEU A 52 3.23 -2.32 25.78
CA LEU A 52 3.59 -3.35 24.80
C LEU A 52 3.62 -4.76 25.37
N SER A 53 4.27 -4.93 26.52
CA SER A 53 4.39 -6.25 27.18
C SER A 53 3.06 -6.81 27.67
N LYS A 54 2.01 -5.99 27.76
CA LYS A 54 0.67 -6.41 28.16
C LYS A 54 -0.17 -6.85 26.98
N ILE A 55 0.12 -6.36 25.78
CA ILE A 55 -0.68 -6.65 24.57
C ILE A 55 -0.71 -8.15 24.29
N ASP A 56 0.42 -8.84 24.32
CA ASP A 56 0.48 -10.29 24.12
C ASP A 56 -0.35 -11.07 25.14
N LYS A 57 -0.32 -10.65 26.41
CA LYS A 57 -1.13 -11.27 27.48
C LYS A 57 -2.62 -11.04 27.28
N ILE A 58 -2.98 -9.84 26.81
CA ILE A 58 -4.37 -9.46 26.54
C ILE A 58 -4.91 -10.26 25.38
N MET A 59 -4.14 -10.35 24.29
CA MET A 59 -4.55 -11.12 23.11
C MET A 59 -4.73 -12.59 23.39
N GLY A 60 -3.89 -13.19 24.25
CA GLY A 60 -4.10 -14.58 24.73
C GLY A 60 -5.41 -14.78 25.48
N LYS A 61 -5.98 -13.73 26.06
CA LYS A 61 -7.26 -13.77 26.80
C LYS A 61 -8.49 -13.41 25.94
N ILE A 62 -8.31 -12.75 24.80
CA ILE A 62 -9.42 -12.38 23.88
C ILE A 62 -10.22 -13.60 23.44
N VAL A 63 -9.57 -14.77 23.35
CA VAL A 63 -10.22 -16.04 23.00
C VAL A 63 -11.31 -16.41 24.01
N SER A 64 -11.18 -15.97 25.27
CA SER A 64 -12.11 -16.29 26.36
C SER A 64 -13.16 -15.20 26.61
N ILE A 65 -13.12 -14.09 25.88
CA ILE A 65 -14.05 -12.96 26.07
C ILE A 65 -15.28 -13.16 25.17
N GLN A 66 -16.46 -12.92 25.71
CA GLN A 66 -17.71 -12.88 24.93
C GLN A 66 -17.80 -11.57 24.15
N ILE A 67 -17.20 -11.56 22.96
CA ILE A 67 -17.30 -10.48 21.98
C ILE A 67 -17.88 -11.03 20.68
N SER A 68 -18.48 -10.16 19.86
CA SER A 68 -18.98 -10.58 18.55
C SER A 68 -17.86 -11.12 17.66
N LYS A 69 -18.22 -11.92 16.67
CA LYS A 69 -17.25 -12.47 15.70
C LYS A 69 -16.54 -11.35 14.94
N GLU A 70 -17.25 -10.29 14.60
CA GLU A 70 -16.73 -9.10 13.93
C GLU A 70 -15.70 -8.37 14.81
N GLN A 71 -16.03 -8.15 16.08
CA GLN A 71 -15.10 -7.53 17.05
C GLN A 71 -13.84 -8.37 17.23
N LYS A 72 -13.98 -9.70 17.30
CA LYS A 72 -12.83 -10.60 17.39
C LYS A 72 -11.92 -10.49 16.18
N VAL A 73 -12.48 -10.48 14.97
CA VAL A 73 -11.71 -10.31 13.73
C VAL A 73 -11.01 -8.95 13.69
N PHE A 74 -11.68 -7.88 14.10
CA PHE A 74 -11.09 -6.55 14.20
C PHE A 74 -9.89 -6.54 15.16
N CYS A 75 -10.04 -7.10 16.36
CA CYS A 75 -8.95 -7.20 17.33
C CYS A 75 -7.76 -8.02 16.81
N GLU A 76 -8.03 -9.19 16.23
CA GLU A 76 -6.99 -10.06 15.67
C GLU A 76 -6.23 -9.38 14.52
N SER A 77 -6.93 -8.64 13.67
CA SER A 77 -6.34 -7.90 12.56
C SER A 77 -5.43 -6.77 13.04
N ASN A 78 -5.88 -5.96 13.99
CA ASN A 78 -5.06 -4.90 14.58
C ASN A 78 -3.84 -5.45 15.30
N TYR A 79 -4.00 -6.56 16.04
CA TYR A 79 -2.88 -7.23 16.68
C TYR A 79 -1.87 -7.80 15.68
N SER A 80 -2.34 -8.36 14.58
CA SER A 80 -1.47 -8.82 13.51
C SER A 80 -0.62 -7.68 12.92
N LEU A 81 -1.24 -6.54 12.62
CA LEU A 81 -0.51 -5.35 12.14
C LEU A 81 0.51 -4.84 13.16
N PHE A 82 0.12 -4.81 14.43
CA PHE A 82 1.02 -4.50 15.52
C PHE A 82 2.23 -5.44 15.53
N CYS A 83 2.00 -6.75 15.46
CA CYS A 83 3.05 -7.77 15.43
C CYS A 83 3.97 -7.60 14.21
N LEU A 84 3.42 -7.28 13.03
CA LEU A 84 4.21 -7.00 11.82
C LEU A 84 5.11 -5.77 12.01
N THR A 85 4.57 -4.71 12.62
CA THR A 85 5.31 -3.46 12.89
C THR A 85 6.51 -3.69 13.81
N TYR A 86 6.39 -4.61 14.75
CA TYR A 86 7.46 -4.97 15.70
C TYR A 86 8.21 -6.25 15.31
N LYS A 87 8.06 -6.73 14.07
CA LYS A 87 8.72 -7.91 13.52
C LYS A 87 8.44 -9.21 14.31
N ASN A 88 7.32 -9.28 15.02
CA ASN A 88 6.86 -10.51 15.69
C ASN A 88 6.02 -11.35 14.72
N TYR A 89 6.67 -11.93 13.72
CA TYR A 89 6.00 -12.63 12.62
C TYR A 89 5.24 -13.87 13.06
N LYS A 90 5.72 -14.59 14.07
CA LYS A 90 5.04 -15.75 14.61
C LYS A 90 3.62 -15.42 15.06
N ASN A 91 3.47 -14.38 15.87
CA ASN A 91 2.16 -13.94 16.34
C ASN A 91 1.36 -13.26 15.23
N ALA A 92 2.02 -12.47 14.37
CA ALA A 92 1.35 -11.85 13.22
C ALA A 92 0.63 -12.90 12.37
N TYR A 93 1.30 -13.99 12.01
CA TYR A 93 0.72 -15.02 11.15
C TYR A 93 -0.40 -15.82 11.81
N CYS A 94 -0.39 -15.98 13.12
CA CYS A 94 -1.49 -16.63 13.83
C CYS A 94 -2.79 -15.82 13.75
N HIS A 95 -2.68 -14.50 13.69
CA HIS A 95 -3.82 -13.59 13.81
C HIS A 95 -4.12 -12.81 12.53
N ILE A 96 -3.29 -12.91 11.48
CA ILE A 96 -3.56 -12.21 10.23
C ILE A 96 -4.84 -12.74 9.60
N ARG A 97 -5.81 -11.88 9.59
CA ARG A 97 -7.10 -12.10 8.94
C ARG A 97 -7.35 -10.95 7.98
N GLU A 98 -8.41 -11.02 7.27
CA GLU A 98 -8.75 -9.99 6.31
C GLU A 98 -9.03 -8.65 7.01
N LEU A 99 -8.15 -7.68 6.75
CA LEU A 99 -8.32 -6.31 7.19
C LEU A 99 -9.31 -5.59 6.26
N ASN A 100 -10.32 -4.94 6.81
CA ASN A 100 -11.27 -4.09 6.08
C ASN A 100 -12.25 -4.78 5.12
N VAL A 101 -12.92 -5.82 5.55
CA VAL A 101 -13.96 -6.45 4.73
C VAL A 101 -15.38 -6.03 5.10
N ALA A 102 -15.57 -5.20 6.13
CA ALA A 102 -16.89 -4.75 6.52
C ALA A 102 -17.67 -4.05 5.37
N GLU A 103 -16.99 -3.43 4.41
CA GLU A 103 -17.63 -2.68 3.32
C GLU A 103 -17.57 -3.33 1.95
N ARG A 104 -16.75 -4.36 1.75
CA ARG A 104 -16.59 -5.02 0.45
C ARG A 104 -17.14 -6.44 0.46
N ASN A 105 -18.34 -6.63 0.97
CA ASN A 105 -19.17 -7.80 0.67
C ASN A 105 -19.60 -7.76 -0.80
N LYS A 106 -18.66 -7.63 -1.71
CA LYS A 106 -18.94 -7.89 -3.12
C LYS A 106 -19.08 -9.40 -3.22
N LYS A 107 -20.31 -9.83 -3.44
CA LYS A 107 -20.63 -11.19 -3.82
C LYS A 107 -19.73 -11.54 -4.99
N LEU A 108 -18.74 -12.39 -4.79
CA LEU A 108 -18.04 -13.04 -5.87
C LEU A 108 -19.06 -13.97 -6.53
N ASN A 109 -19.77 -13.44 -7.52
CA ASN A 109 -20.78 -14.16 -8.31
C ASN A 109 -21.84 -14.89 -7.45
N GLY A 110 -22.46 -14.18 -6.48
CA GLY A 110 -23.47 -14.80 -5.61
C GLY A 110 -22.94 -15.81 -4.60
N LYS A 111 -21.67 -16.23 -4.71
CA LYS A 111 -21.00 -17.09 -3.75
C LYS A 111 -20.46 -16.24 -2.62
N ASN A 112 -20.97 -16.43 -1.42
CA ASN A 112 -20.36 -15.87 -0.21
C ASN A 112 -18.98 -16.54 -0.04
N VAL A 113 -17.92 -15.87 -0.47
CA VAL A 113 -16.58 -16.26 -0.07
C VAL A 113 -16.50 -16.06 1.44
N ASN A 114 -16.51 -17.16 2.18
CA ASN A 114 -16.48 -17.09 3.63
C ASN A 114 -15.09 -16.67 4.09
N ARG A 115 -14.88 -15.37 4.23
CA ARG A 115 -13.62 -14.75 4.66
C ARG A 115 -13.04 -15.29 5.97
N TYR A 116 -13.87 -15.97 6.78
CA TYR A 116 -13.41 -16.60 8.02
C TYR A 116 -12.77 -17.96 7.82
N ASN A 117 -12.94 -18.55 6.64
CA ASN A 117 -12.41 -19.88 6.28
C ASN A 117 -11.42 -19.78 5.12
N MET A 118 -10.56 -18.76 5.12
CA MET A 118 -9.48 -18.67 4.15
C MET A 118 -8.55 -19.87 4.28
N ASP A 119 -8.20 -20.46 3.15
CA ASP A 119 -7.28 -21.60 3.09
C ASP A 119 -6.35 -21.44 1.87
N PHE A 120 -5.34 -22.26 1.80
CA PHE A 120 -4.27 -22.18 0.82
C PHE A 120 -3.80 -23.57 0.45
N PHE A 121 -3.07 -23.71 -0.67
CA PHE A 121 -2.49 -24.97 -1.13
C PHE A 121 -1.73 -25.70 -0.04
N LYS A 122 -1.92 -27.03 -0.01
CA LYS A 122 -1.24 -27.95 0.91
C LYS A 122 -0.16 -28.73 0.16
N LYS A 123 0.77 -29.27 0.91
CA LYS A 123 1.80 -30.14 0.32
C LYS A 123 1.13 -31.38 -0.32
N GLY A 124 1.42 -31.60 -1.59
CA GLY A 124 0.84 -32.71 -2.36
C GLY A 124 -0.44 -32.35 -3.12
N ASP A 125 -0.92 -31.10 -3.04
CA ASP A 125 -2.04 -30.67 -3.86
C ASP A 125 -1.66 -30.63 -5.33
N GLU A 126 -2.48 -31.25 -6.17
CA GLU A 126 -2.38 -31.24 -7.63
C GLU A 126 -3.74 -30.97 -8.26
N ASN A 127 -3.73 -30.25 -9.37
CA ASN A 127 -4.93 -29.86 -10.12
C ASN A 127 -5.97 -29.08 -9.30
N LYS A 128 -5.50 -28.39 -8.23
CA LYS A 128 -6.33 -27.53 -7.39
C LYS A 128 -6.35 -26.09 -7.90
N CYS A 129 -7.42 -25.38 -7.59
CA CYS A 129 -7.56 -23.96 -7.92
C CYS A 129 -7.59 -23.12 -6.65
N LEU A 130 -6.72 -22.09 -6.59
CA LEU A 130 -6.72 -21.07 -5.56
C LEU A 130 -7.35 -19.77 -6.11
N LEU A 131 -8.41 -19.30 -5.47
CA LEU A 131 -8.95 -17.97 -5.71
C LEU A 131 -8.17 -16.98 -4.85
N LEU A 132 -7.41 -16.09 -5.49
CA LEU A 132 -6.76 -14.95 -4.85
C LEU A 132 -7.54 -13.68 -5.14
N TYR A 133 -7.91 -12.95 -4.11
CA TYR A 133 -8.59 -11.66 -4.30
C TYR A 133 -7.83 -10.55 -3.57
N ASN A 134 -7.90 -9.34 -4.14
CA ASN A 134 -7.31 -8.15 -3.52
C ASN A 134 -8.33 -7.45 -2.63
N GLY A 135 -8.32 -7.72 -1.33
CA GLY A 135 -9.18 -7.03 -0.34
C GLY A 135 -8.68 -5.67 0.10
N GLY A 136 -7.45 -5.29 -0.28
CA GLY A 136 -6.83 -4.00 0.03
C GLY A 136 -7.02 -2.94 -1.06
N GLY A 137 -6.20 -1.89 -1.04
CA GLY A 137 -6.10 -0.90 -2.10
C GLY A 137 -5.40 -1.45 -3.35
N ILE A 138 -5.40 -0.67 -4.43
CA ILE A 138 -4.70 -1.04 -5.67
C ILE A 138 -3.19 -1.25 -5.42
N GLY A 139 -2.59 -0.40 -4.57
CA GLY A 139 -1.18 -0.52 -4.19
C GLY A 139 -0.86 -1.85 -3.52
N ASP A 140 -1.76 -2.36 -2.66
CA ASP A 140 -1.60 -3.69 -2.04
C ASP A 140 -1.63 -4.78 -3.12
N GLY A 141 -2.53 -4.70 -4.09
CA GLY A 141 -2.57 -5.61 -5.23
C GLY A 141 -1.23 -5.65 -5.98
N PHE A 142 -0.66 -4.50 -6.30
CA PHE A 142 0.65 -4.42 -6.94
C PHE A 142 1.75 -5.02 -6.05
N MET A 143 1.75 -4.69 -4.77
CA MET A 143 2.76 -5.18 -3.83
C MET A 143 2.76 -6.71 -3.71
N TYR A 144 1.59 -7.33 -3.54
CA TYR A 144 1.49 -8.77 -3.31
C TYR A 144 1.51 -9.62 -4.59
N ALA A 145 1.35 -9.03 -5.78
CA ALA A 145 1.43 -9.74 -7.06
C ALA A 145 2.74 -10.50 -7.26
N ARG A 146 3.84 -10.01 -6.67
CA ARG A 146 5.17 -10.66 -6.71
C ARG A 146 5.19 -12.09 -6.17
N PHE A 147 4.23 -12.44 -5.34
CA PHE A 147 4.18 -13.78 -4.76
C PHE A 147 3.54 -14.81 -5.68
N ILE A 148 2.83 -14.40 -6.72
CA ILE A 148 2.18 -15.33 -7.67
C ILE A 148 3.20 -16.25 -8.34
N PRO A 149 4.31 -15.78 -8.93
CA PRO A 149 5.33 -16.67 -9.47
C PRO A 149 5.94 -17.62 -8.43
N ILE A 150 6.08 -17.19 -7.18
CA ILE A 150 6.58 -18.01 -6.08
C ILE A 150 5.61 -19.15 -5.78
N ILE A 151 4.29 -18.84 -5.76
CA ILE A 151 3.25 -19.84 -5.56
C ILE A 151 3.27 -20.87 -6.69
N LEU A 152 3.32 -20.42 -7.94
CA LEU A 152 3.34 -21.31 -9.10
C LEU A 152 4.59 -22.21 -9.13
N LYS A 153 5.75 -21.67 -8.72
CA LYS A 153 6.97 -22.48 -8.59
C LYS A 153 6.85 -23.54 -7.48
N LYS A 154 6.18 -23.22 -6.38
CA LYS A 154 6.02 -24.11 -5.23
C LYS A 154 4.93 -25.16 -5.45
N PHE A 155 3.93 -24.84 -6.26
CA PHE A 155 2.76 -25.68 -6.56
C PHE A 155 2.48 -25.70 -8.08
N PRO A 156 3.37 -26.30 -8.89
CA PRO A 156 3.40 -26.12 -10.35
C PRO A 156 2.16 -26.65 -11.08
N ASN A 157 1.51 -27.68 -10.54
CA ASN A 157 0.35 -28.34 -11.18
C ASN A 157 -1.00 -27.74 -10.76
N ASN A 158 -0.97 -26.55 -10.11
CA ASN A 158 -2.17 -25.92 -9.60
C ASN A 158 -2.47 -24.60 -10.35
N LYS A 159 -3.71 -24.12 -10.24
CA LYS A 159 -4.19 -22.93 -10.94
C LYS A 159 -4.48 -21.81 -9.95
N ILE A 160 -4.38 -20.58 -10.40
CA ILE A 160 -4.73 -19.37 -9.66
C ILE A 160 -5.78 -18.60 -10.44
N THR A 161 -6.92 -18.31 -9.81
CA THR A 161 -7.87 -17.32 -10.29
C THR A 161 -7.67 -16.04 -9.49
N LEU A 162 -7.17 -15.00 -10.15
CA LEU A 162 -6.87 -13.72 -9.52
C LEU A 162 -8.06 -12.77 -9.74
N VAL A 163 -8.70 -12.32 -8.65
CA VAL A 163 -9.87 -11.46 -8.70
C VAL A 163 -9.52 -10.06 -8.20
N LEU A 164 -9.74 -9.05 -9.06
CA LEU A 164 -9.27 -7.68 -8.87
C LEU A 164 -10.35 -6.65 -9.22
N GLU A 165 -10.06 -5.38 -8.98
CA GLU A 165 -10.87 -4.29 -9.51
C GLU A 165 -10.79 -4.27 -11.05
N LYS A 166 -11.95 -4.19 -11.73
CA LYS A 166 -12.08 -4.20 -13.20
C LYS A 166 -11.05 -3.32 -13.90
N ARG A 167 -10.85 -2.10 -13.40
CA ARG A 167 -9.92 -1.12 -13.99
C ARG A 167 -8.45 -1.56 -13.99
N THR A 168 -8.06 -2.52 -13.15
CA THR A 168 -6.68 -3.02 -13.05
C THR A 168 -6.47 -4.38 -13.69
N CYS A 169 -7.54 -5.13 -14.02
CA CYS A 169 -7.43 -6.48 -14.58
C CYS A 169 -6.52 -6.56 -15.80
N TRP A 170 -6.59 -5.58 -16.70
CA TRP A 170 -5.80 -5.56 -17.92
C TRP A 170 -4.30 -5.62 -17.68
N ILE A 171 -3.78 -4.90 -16.65
CA ILE A 171 -2.36 -4.86 -16.35
C ILE A 171 -1.88 -6.22 -15.80
N TYR A 172 -2.68 -6.86 -14.95
CA TYR A 172 -2.36 -8.21 -14.44
C TYR A 172 -2.47 -9.27 -15.53
N THR A 173 -3.45 -9.17 -16.42
CA THR A 173 -3.56 -10.04 -17.59
C THR A 173 -2.30 -9.93 -18.46
N LYS A 174 -1.80 -8.73 -18.71
CA LYS A 174 -0.55 -8.52 -19.46
C LYS A 174 0.67 -9.09 -18.75
N VAL A 175 0.77 -8.90 -17.43
CA VAL A 175 1.91 -9.38 -16.62
C VAL A 175 1.94 -10.90 -16.52
N PHE A 176 0.79 -11.52 -16.34
CA PHE A 176 0.69 -12.97 -16.10
C PHE A 176 0.32 -13.78 -17.34
N HIS A 177 0.22 -13.19 -18.53
CA HIS A 177 -0.12 -13.90 -19.78
C HIS A 177 0.79 -15.10 -20.09
N LYS A 178 2.02 -15.09 -19.60
CA LYS A 178 3.00 -16.18 -19.77
C LYS A 178 2.73 -17.42 -18.88
N TYR A 179 1.76 -17.34 -17.99
CA TYR A 179 1.37 -18.42 -17.09
C TYR A 179 -0.03 -18.91 -17.42
N ASP A 180 -0.16 -20.00 -18.18
CA ASP A 180 -1.46 -20.61 -18.54
C ASP A 180 -2.29 -21.03 -17.31
N SER A 181 -1.62 -21.16 -16.17
CA SER A 181 -2.25 -21.50 -14.88
C SER A 181 -2.82 -20.29 -14.14
N VAL A 182 -2.72 -19.05 -14.67
CA VAL A 182 -3.26 -17.83 -14.05
C VAL A 182 -4.39 -17.25 -14.88
N ILE A 183 -5.56 -17.13 -14.26
CA ILE A 183 -6.75 -16.49 -14.85
C ILE A 183 -7.02 -15.21 -14.07
N VAL A 184 -7.20 -14.08 -14.78
CA VAL A 184 -7.55 -12.79 -14.19
C VAL A 184 -9.03 -12.48 -14.44
N LYS A 185 -9.74 -12.13 -13.38
CA LYS A 185 -11.15 -11.80 -13.36
C LYS A 185 -11.42 -10.51 -12.59
N ASP A 186 -12.47 -9.82 -12.90
CA ASP A 186 -12.95 -8.75 -12.05
C ASP A 186 -13.97 -9.24 -10.99
N TYR A 187 -14.20 -8.43 -9.96
CA TYR A 187 -15.13 -8.78 -8.87
C TYR A 187 -16.56 -9.01 -9.31
N ASN A 188 -16.99 -8.43 -10.45
CA ASN A 188 -18.34 -8.54 -10.97
C ASN A 188 -18.45 -9.55 -12.11
N ASP A 189 -17.39 -10.33 -12.39
CA ASP A 189 -17.41 -11.33 -13.45
C ASP A 189 -18.30 -12.51 -13.04
N ASP A 190 -19.32 -12.79 -13.84
CA ASP A 190 -20.27 -13.89 -13.59
C ASP A 190 -19.64 -15.27 -13.80
N ASN A 191 -18.51 -15.34 -14.50
CA ASN A 191 -17.83 -16.57 -14.89
C ASN A 191 -16.54 -16.79 -14.09
N ILE A 192 -16.61 -16.69 -12.74
CA ILE A 192 -15.50 -17.08 -11.89
C ILE A 192 -15.44 -18.61 -11.83
N PRO A 193 -14.31 -19.23 -12.23
CA PRO A 193 -14.14 -20.68 -12.21
C PRO A 193 -14.34 -21.28 -10.82
N HIS A 194 -14.57 -22.60 -10.78
CA HIS A 194 -14.54 -23.33 -9.52
C HIS A 194 -13.16 -23.19 -8.84
N PHE A 195 -13.15 -23.08 -7.53
CA PHE A 195 -11.95 -23.02 -6.71
C PHE A 195 -12.07 -23.96 -5.50
N ASP A 196 -10.94 -24.57 -5.12
CA ASP A 196 -10.82 -25.44 -3.95
C ASP A 196 -10.47 -24.63 -2.70
N TYR A 197 -9.65 -23.59 -2.87
CA TYR A 197 -9.17 -22.71 -1.82
C TYR A 197 -9.36 -21.26 -2.17
N HIS A 198 -9.46 -20.40 -1.17
CA HIS A 198 -9.47 -18.94 -1.39
C HIS A 198 -8.74 -18.20 -0.28
N CYS A 199 -8.07 -17.12 -0.62
CA CYS A 199 -7.52 -16.18 0.35
C CYS A 199 -7.33 -14.77 -0.22
N ASN A 200 -7.20 -13.81 0.68
CA ASN A 200 -6.81 -12.45 0.33
C ASN A 200 -5.31 -12.39 0.04
N MET A 201 -4.91 -11.62 -0.94
CA MET A 201 -3.49 -11.44 -1.31
C MET A 201 -2.62 -11.00 -0.13
N ILE A 202 -3.12 -10.18 0.79
CA ILE A 202 -2.37 -9.78 1.99
C ILE A 202 -2.01 -10.98 2.89
N THR A 203 -2.83 -12.02 2.90
CA THR A 203 -2.57 -13.20 3.74
C THR A 203 -1.49 -14.12 3.17
N LEU A 204 -1.01 -13.86 1.94
CA LEU A 204 0.09 -14.62 1.34
C LEU A 204 1.37 -14.55 2.18
N ILE A 205 1.59 -13.45 2.90
CA ILE A 205 2.75 -13.34 3.81
C ILE A 205 2.74 -14.45 4.88
N LYS A 206 1.57 -14.84 5.38
CA LYS A 206 1.39 -15.95 6.32
C LYS A 206 1.69 -17.28 5.66
N TYR A 207 1.05 -17.56 4.52
CA TYR A 207 1.17 -18.87 3.86
C TYR A 207 2.57 -19.13 3.28
N LEU A 208 3.24 -18.07 2.86
CA LEU A 208 4.61 -18.11 2.32
C LEU A 208 5.68 -17.85 3.39
N LYS A 209 5.29 -17.54 4.63
CA LYS A 209 6.18 -17.20 5.76
C LYS A 209 7.13 -16.04 5.41
N ILE A 210 6.58 -14.98 4.85
CA ILE A 210 7.34 -13.80 4.42
C ILE A 210 7.58 -12.88 5.63
N GLU A 211 8.83 -12.63 5.94
CA GLU A 211 9.28 -11.70 6.97
C GLU A 211 9.95 -10.48 6.33
N TYR A 212 10.04 -9.37 7.04
CA TYR A 212 10.64 -8.16 6.51
C TYR A 212 12.07 -8.40 5.99
N ASP A 213 12.83 -9.21 6.71
CA ASP A 213 14.25 -9.43 6.43
C ASP A 213 14.49 -10.56 5.41
N ASN A 214 13.48 -11.40 5.08
CA ASN A 214 13.60 -12.51 4.12
C ASN A 214 12.79 -12.33 2.83
N VAL A 215 12.08 -11.21 2.68
CA VAL A 215 11.30 -10.99 1.48
C VAL A 215 12.20 -10.88 0.25
N THR A 216 12.03 -11.81 -0.69
CA THR A 216 12.76 -11.78 -1.94
C THR A 216 12.05 -10.84 -2.90
N PHE A 217 12.79 -9.86 -3.40
CA PHE A 217 12.28 -9.00 -4.45
C PHE A 217 12.29 -9.75 -5.79
N SER A 218 11.12 -9.89 -6.36
CA SER A 218 10.93 -10.38 -7.73
C SER A 218 9.99 -9.41 -8.43
N PRO A 219 10.52 -8.50 -9.25
CA PRO A 219 9.68 -7.58 -9.98
C PRO A 219 8.83 -8.37 -10.98
N VAL A 220 7.54 -8.14 -10.99
CA VAL A 220 6.61 -8.81 -11.92
C VAL A 220 6.10 -7.87 -12.99
N PHE A 221 6.24 -6.56 -12.78
CA PHE A 221 5.80 -5.53 -13.73
C PHE A 221 6.96 -4.93 -14.55
N ASP A 222 8.20 -5.34 -14.33
CA ASP A 222 9.39 -4.88 -15.05
C ASP A 222 9.33 -5.22 -16.55
N THR A 223 8.80 -6.39 -16.87
CA THR A 223 8.61 -6.88 -18.23
C THR A 223 7.33 -6.39 -18.90
N LEU A 224 6.57 -5.54 -18.24
CA LEU A 224 5.30 -5.04 -18.78
C LEU A 224 5.53 -4.17 -20.03
N HIS A 225 5.22 -4.73 -21.18
CA HIS A 225 5.24 -4.01 -22.45
C HIS A 225 3.87 -3.41 -22.73
N ILE A 226 3.83 -2.09 -22.85
CA ILE A 226 2.62 -1.31 -23.09
C ILE A 226 2.82 -0.47 -24.34
N THR A 227 1.81 -0.44 -25.20
CA THR A 227 1.71 0.57 -26.25
C THR A 227 0.99 1.78 -25.68
N PRO A 228 1.68 2.90 -25.46
CA PRO A 228 1.04 4.10 -24.92
C PRO A 228 0.05 4.69 -25.92
N SER A 229 -0.90 5.47 -25.41
CA SER A 229 -1.82 6.25 -26.24
C SER A 229 -1.05 7.21 -27.17
N PHE A 230 -1.69 7.67 -28.23
CA PHE A 230 -1.09 8.66 -29.13
C PHE A 230 -0.65 9.92 -28.36
N MET A 231 -1.50 10.40 -27.49
CA MET A 231 -1.21 11.56 -26.61
C MET A 231 0.02 11.28 -25.72
N CYS A 232 0.08 10.12 -25.11
CA CYS A 232 1.21 9.74 -24.26
C CYS A 232 2.52 9.65 -25.04
N LYS A 233 2.51 9.20 -26.30
CA LYS A 233 3.69 9.22 -27.18
C LYS A 233 4.19 10.64 -27.42
N GLN A 234 3.28 11.60 -27.64
CA GLN A 234 3.65 13.01 -27.78
C GLN A 234 4.26 13.56 -26.49
N ILE A 235 3.67 13.24 -25.32
CA ILE A 235 4.21 13.61 -24.01
C ILE A 235 5.61 13.08 -23.82
N ILE A 236 5.85 11.79 -24.08
CA ILE A 236 7.18 11.17 -23.97
C ILE A 236 8.17 11.86 -24.90
N SER A 237 7.78 12.17 -26.14
CA SER A 237 8.64 12.90 -27.08
C SER A 237 8.99 14.30 -26.55
N GLN A 238 8.03 15.01 -25.96
CA GLN A 238 8.28 16.32 -25.32
C GLN A 238 9.22 16.20 -24.11
N ILE A 239 9.04 15.15 -23.26
CA ILE A 239 9.94 14.85 -22.15
C ILE A 239 11.37 14.68 -22.68
N MET A 240 11.58 13.87 -23.72
CA MET A 240 12.89 13.63 -24.32
C MET A 240 13.52 14.91 -24.88
N ILE A 241 12.72 15.78 -25.50
CA ILE A 241 13.21 17.07 -26.04
C ILE A 241 13.60 18.01 -24.90
N ARG A 242 12.78 18.10 -23.83
CA ARG A 242 13.05 18.97 -22.67
C ARG A 242 14.20 18.50 -21.80
N ASN A 243 14.52 17.18 -21.87
CA ASN A 243 15.59 16.57 -21.07
C ASN A 243 17.03 16.95 -21.52
N LYS A 244 17.22 17.90 -22.42
CA LYS A 244 18.55 18.36 -22.80
C LYS A 244 19.34 18.88 -21.59
N GLY A 245 19.96 17.94 -20.83
CA GLY A 245 20.77 18.24 -19.64
C GLY A 245 19.99 18.45 -18.34
N ARG A 246 18.68 18.19 -18.31
CA ARG A 246 17.86 18.28 -17.08
C ARG A 246 17.35 16.91 -16.66
N LYS A 247 17.29 16.67 -15.35
CA LYS A 247 16.62 15.49 -14.81
C LYS A 247 15.10 15.66 -14.91
N THR A 248 14.39 14.56 -15.15
CA THR A 248 12.93 14.55 -15.17
C THR A 248 12.40 13.55 -14.15
N TYR A 249 11.54 14.01 -13.25
CA TYR A 249 10.89 13.17 -12.26
C TYR A 249 9.39 13.17 -12.42
N LEU A 250 8.79 11.99 -12.28
CA LEU A 250 7.36 11.88 -12.05
C LEU A 250 7.08 12.14 -10.57
N PHE A 251 6.12 13.03 -10.29
CA PHE A 251 5.79 13.41 -8.92
C PHE A 251 4.31 13.19 -8.62
N ASN A 252 4.04 12.61 -7.44
CA ASN A 252 2.70 12.34 -6.94
C ASN A 252 2.64 12.52 -5.41
N TRP A 253 1.81 13.43 -4.92
CA TRP A 253 1.76 13.81 -3.49
C TRP A 253 0.57 13.28 -2.73
N LYS A 254 -0.44 12.73 -3.43
CA LYS A 254 -1.66 12.19 -2.82
C LYS A 254 -2.21 11.01 -3.63
N GLY A 255 -3.02 10.18 -2.98
CA GLY A 255 -3.85 9.16 -3.60
C GLY A 255 -5.29 9.67 -3.79
N SER A 256 -6.25 8.73 -3.88
CA SER A 256 -7.66 9.08 -4.02
C SER A 256 -8.22 9.69 -2.73
N GLU A 257 -8.83 10.85 -2.82
CA GLU A 257 -9.47 11.55 -1.70
C GLU A 257 -10.66 10.80 -1.08
N ASN A 258 -11.23 9.84 -1.80
CA ASN A 258 -12.26 8.95 -1.27
C ASN A 258 -11.73 7.95 -0.24
N ASN A 259 -10.41 7.87 -0.04
CA ASN A 259 -9.79 7.03 0.96
C ASN A 259 -9.54 7.84 2.25
N ASN A 260 -10.28 7.52 3.31
CA ASN A 260 -10.12 8.18 4.61
C ASN A 260 -8.70 8.07 5.21
N HIS A 261 -7.94 7.02 4.88
CA HIS A 261 -6.53 6.89 5.28
C HIS A 261 -5.62 7.85 4.52
N GLU A 262 -5.96 8.17 3.28
CA GLU A 262 -5.18 9.09 2.45
C GLU A 262 -5.23 10.50 2.99
N ARG A 263 -6.43 11.04 3.19
CA ARG A 263 -6.64 12.42 3.67
C ARG A 263 -5.96 12.73 5.00
N LYS A 264 -5.79 11.71 5.85
CA LYS A 264 -5.43 11.91 7.26
C LYS A 264 -3.98 11.62 7.58
N ASN A 265 -3.31 10.79 6.79
CA ASN A 265 -2.03 10.22 7.21
C ASN A 265 -0.94 10.18 6.13
N ARG A 266 -1.27 10.15 4.85
CA ARG A 266 -0.29 9.89 3.78
C ARG A 266 -0.16 11.00 2.77
N MET A 267 -1.17 11.83 2.62
CA MET A 267 -1.18 12.97 1.71
C MET A 267 -0.20 14.03 2.21
N MET A 268 0.57 14.58 1.30
CA MET A 268 1.34 15.79 1.51
C MET A 268 0.56 16.96 0.88
N GLU A 269 0.41 18.06 1.58
CA GLU A 269 -0.11 19.29 0.98
C GLU A 269 0.87 19.79 -0.08
N LEU A 270 0.36 20.20 -1.26
CA LEU A 270 1.18 20.52 -2.42
C LEU A 270 2.14 21.68 -2.16
N GLU A 271 1.78 22.61 -1.28
CA GLU A 271 2.61 23.73 -0.85
C GLU A 271 3.95 23.28 -0.28
N ASN A 272 4.00 22.11 0.35
CA ASN A 272 5.24 21.56 0.88
C ASN A 272 6.24 21.19 -0.24
N ALA A 273 5.77 20.99 -1.48
CA ALA A 273 6.61 20.69 -2.63
C ALA A 273 7.20 21.96 -3.30
N HIS A 274 6.85 23.17 -2.84
CA HIS A 274 7.28 24.43 -3.42
C HIS A 274 8.79 24.47 -3.71
N ARG A 275 9.62 24.05 -2.74
CA ARG A 275 11.08 24.03 -2.89
C ARG A 275 11.57 23.10 -4.00
N LEU A 276 10.90 21.96 -4.23
CA LEU A 276 11.19 21.07 -5.36
C LEU A 276 10.92 21.79 -6.68
N PHE A 277 9.79 22.45 -6.79
CA PHE A 277 9.36 23.12 -8.02
C PHE A 277 10.22 24.32 -8.39
N GLN A 278 10.90 24.94 -7.43
CA GLN A 278 11.88 26.01 -7.67
C GLN A 278 13.18 25.51 -8.34
N MET A 279 13.42 24.19 -8.43
CA MET A 279 14.62 23.62 -9.05
C MET A 279 14.55 23.69 -10.58
N LYS A 280 15.05 24.80 -11.16
CA LYS A 280 14.95 25.10 -12.60
C LYS A 280 15.67 24.08 -13.50
N ASN A 281 16.61 23.32 -12.96
CA ASN A 281 17.34 22.26 -13.66
C ASN A 281 16.62 20.91 -13.67
N VAL A 282 15.41 20.85 -13.15
CA VAL A 282 14.57 19.64 -13.07
C VAL A 282 13.25 19.89 -13.78
N ASN A 283 12.76 18.88 -14.50
CA ASN A 283 11.41 18.85 -15.05
C ASN A 283 10.54 17.95 -14.18
N TRP A 284 9.36 18.42 -13.85
CA TRP A 284 8.38 17.72 -13.03
C TRP A 284 7.19 17.29 -13.87
N ILE A 285 6.89 15.99 -13.90
CA ILE A 285 5.71 15.44 -14.55
C ILE A 285 4.72 15.05 -13.46
N ILE A 286 3.58 15.71 -13.44
CA ILE A 286 2.51 15.48 -12.48
C ILE A 286 1.48 14.53 -13.08
N VAL A 287 1.23 13.42 -12.38
CA VAL A 287 0.22 12.41 -12.77
C VAL A 287 -0.88 12.26 -11.73
N THR A 288 -0.83 13.03 -10.65
CA THR A 288 -1.87 13.06 -9.63
C THR A 288 -3.20 13.41 -10.29
N LYS A 289 -4.23 12.62 -9.99
CA LYS A 289 -5.61 12.88 -10.44
C LYS A 289 -6.37 13.58 -9.31
N ASP A 290 -7.53 14.11 -9.64
CA ASP A 290 -8.42 14.77 -8.67
C ASP A 290 -7.70 15.94 -7.91
N ILE A 291 -7.00 16.79 -8.66
CA ILE A 291 -6.41 18.01 -8.10
C ILE A 291 -7.47 19.12 -7.99
N THR A 292 -7.33 20.00 -6.99
CA THR A 292 -8.20 21.17 -6.85
C THR A 292 -7.78 22.31 -7.77
N ASP A 293 -8.65 23.30 -7.94
CA ASP A 293 -8.32 24.48 -8.75
C ASP A 293 -7.15 25.25 -8.13
N GLU A 294 -7.06 25.34 -6.80
CA GLU A 294 -5.95 25.98 -6.09
C GLU A 294 -4.62 25.22 -6.31
N GLU A 295 -4.66 23.88 -6.27
CA GLU A 295 -3.50 23.05 -6.59
C GLU A 295 -3.05 23.28 -8.05
N LYS A 296 -4.00 23.38 -8.98
CA LYS A 296 -3.70 23.67 -10.39
C LYS A 296 -3.08 25.05 -10.58
N GLU A 297 -3.66 26.07 -9.98
CA GLU A 297 -3.10 27.42 -9.98
C GLU A 297 -1.68 27.47 -9.39
N LEU A 298 -1.41 26.66 -8.36
CA LEU A 298 -0.07 26.55 -7.79
C LEU A 298 0.91 25.91 -8.78
N LEU A 299 0.53 24.83 -9.45
CA LEU A 299 1.38 24.15 -10.45
C LEU A 299 1.68 25.07 -11.65
N ASP A 300 0.70 25.84 -12.11
CA ASP A 300 0.82 26.75 -13.27
C ASP A 300 1.82 27.90 -13.05
N LYS A 301 2.23 28.17 -11.80
CA LYS A 301 3.27 29.16 -11.49
C LYS A 301 4.68 28.73 -11.88
N TYR A 302 4.88 27.44 -12.24
CA TYR A 302 6.21 26.88 -12.50
C TYR A 302 6.34 26.37 -13.94
N GLU A 303 7.26 26.96 -14.71
CA GLU A 303 7.51 26.61 -16.11
C GLU A 303 8.08 25.19 -16.30
N ASN A 304 8.71 24.64 -15.28
CA ASN A 304 9.33 23.33 -15.29
C ASN A 304 8.39 22.20 -14.82
N ILE A 305 7.11 22.51 -14.60
CA ILE A 305 6.06 21.54 -14.29
C ILE A 305 5.22 21.28 -15.54
N THR A 306 4.83 20.03 -15.70
CA THR A 306 3.83 19.65 -16.68
C THR A 306 2.81 18.73 -16.01
N TYR A 307 1.54 19.15 -16.02
CA TYR A 307 0.42 18.41 -15.47
C TYR A 307 -0.36 17.73 -16.58
N TYR A 308 -0.51 16.41 -16.46
CA TYR A 308 -1.23 15.59 -17.44
C TYR A 308 -2.34 14.73 -16.83
N GLY A 309 -2.61 14.86 -15.53
CA GLY A 309 -3.51 13.94 -14.81
C GLY A 309 -4.91 13.80 -15.41
N GLU A 310 -5.45 14.86 -16.01
CA GLU A 310 -6.78 14.85 -16.62
C GLU A 310 -6.85 14.09 -17.95
N ILE A 311 -5.75 13.97 -18.67
CA ILE A 311 -5.73 13.39 -20.03
C ILE A 311 -5.10 12.01 -20.09
N LEU A 312 -4.33 11.62 -19.08
CA LEU A 312 -3.69 10.31 -19.01
C LEU A 312 -4.66 9.22 -18.60
N ASP A 313 -4.35 8.00 -19.03
CA ASP A 313 -5.03 6.77 -18.61
C ASP A 313 -6.55 6.73 -18.90
N LYS A 314 -7.04 7.48 -19.89
CA LYS A 314 -8.46 7.52 -20.25
C LYS A 314 -9.00 6.16 -20.71
N ASN A 315 -8.18 5.40 -21.44
CA ASN A 315 -8.59 4.09 -21.97
C ASN A 315 -8.46 2.98 -20.92
N HIS A 316 -7.33 2.97 -20.21
CA HIS A 316 -7.03 1.97 -19.18
C HIS A 316 -6.22 2.62 -18.05
N THR A 317 -6.62 2.36 -16.82
CA THR A 317 -5.93 2.87 -15.62
C THR A 317 -4.44 2.49 -15.65
N TYR A 318 -3.57 3.46 -15.46
CA TYR A 318 -2.09 3.37 -15.47
C TYR A 318 -1.42 3.10 -16.83
N ILE A 319 -2.12 2.99 -17.96
CA ILE A 319 -1.48 2.65 -19.23
C ILE A 319 -0.46 3.71 -19.68
N ASP A 320 -0.84 4.96 -19.60
CA ASP A 320 0.03 6.07 -19.95
C ASP A 320 1.02 6.39 -18.83
N THR A 321 0.56 6.31 -17.59
CA THR A 321 1.41 6.49 -16.39
C THR A 321 2.59 5.54 -16.38
N VAL A 322 2.39 4.24 -16.66
CA VAL A 322 3.49 3.25 -16.78
C VAL A 322 4.46 3.61 -17.89
N SER A 323 3.95 4.09 -19.03
CA SER A 323 4.79 4.49 -20.14
C SER A 323 5.65 5.71 -19.79
N ILE A 324 5.10 6.67 -19.07
CA ILE A 324 5.86 7.84 -18.58
C ILE A 324 6.90 7.40 -17.55
N MET A 325 6.53 6.55 -16.58
CA MET A 325 7.45 6.03 -15.57
C MET A 325 8.72 5.42 -16.16
N LYS A 326 8.62 4.76 -17.31
CA LYS A 326 9.77 4.17 -18.02
C LYS A 326 10.69 5.19 -18.72
N ASN A 327 10.24 6.43 -18.85
CA ASN A 327 10.93 7.49 -19.60
C ASN A 327 11.37 8.67 -18.72
N VAL A 328 11.36 8.51 -17.40
CA VAL A 328 11.82 9.52 -16.43
C VAL A 328 13.01 9.00 -15.62
N ASP A 329 13.78 9.90 -15.01
CA ASP A 329 14.95 9.56 -14.18
C ASP A 329 14.56 8.93 -12.84
N GLY A 330 13.30 9.07 -12.42
CA GLY A 330 12.77 8.44 -11.24
C GLY A 330 11.34 8.90 -10.90
N VAL A 331 10.75 8.21 -9.95
CA VAL A 331 9.40 8.48 -9.44
C VAL A 331 9.50 8.93 -7.99
N ILE A 332 8.87 10.05 -7.66
CA ILE A 332 8.76 10.60 -6.30
C ILE A 332 7.29 10.52 -5.91
N SER A 333 6.98 9.81 -4.86
CA SER A 333 5.57 9.64 -4.46
C SER A 333 5.41 9.44 -2.96
N THR A 334 4.30 9.93 -2.42
CA THR A 334 3.80 9.46 -1.12
C THR A 334 3.37 7.99 -1.21
N ASP A 335 3.03 7.35 -0.07
CA ASP A 335 2.66 5.92 -0.01
C ASP A 335 1.33 5.64 -0.72
N THR A 336 1.38 5.58 -2.04
CA THR A 336 0.22 5.40 -2.94
C THR A 336 0.44 4.24 -3.91
N SER A 337 -0.56 3.92 -4.72
CA SER A 337 -0.46 2.90 -5.78
C SER A 337 0.64 3.22 -6.81
N ILE A 338 0.91 4.49 -7.07
CA ILE A 338 1.99 4.96 -7.95
C ILE A 338 3.35 4.48 -7.45
N LEU A 339 3.61 4.63 -6.14
CA LEU A 339 4.83 4.16 -5.51
C LEU A 339 5.00 2.65 -5.66
N HIS A 340 3.95 1.89 -5.33
CA HIS A 340 4.02 0.42 -5.43
C HIS A 340 4.18 -0.08 -6.86
N LEU A 341 3.55 0.58 -7.83
CA LEU A 341 3.66 0.22 -9.24
C LEU A 341 5.07 0.49 -9.76
N SER A 342 5.61 1.70 -9.56
CA SER A 342 6.96 2.06 -10.00
C SER A 342 8.03 1.18 -9.36
N ALA A 343 7.90 0.89 -8.07
CA ALA A 343 8.81 0.02 -7.35
C ALA A 343 8.78 -1.43 -7.86
N ASN A 344 7.59 -1.97 -8.18
CA ASN A 344 7.44 -3.29 -8.78
C ASN A 344 7.91 -3.37 -10.24
N MET A 345 7.99 -2.25 -10.92
CA MET A 345 8.65 -2.12 -12.22
C MET A 345 10.18 -1.98 -12.12
N ASN A 346 10.72 -2.05 -10.89
CA ASN A 346 12.13 -1.82 -10.59
C ASN A 346 12.65 -0.43 -11.03
N ILE A 347 11.77 0.56 -11.08
CA ILE A 347 12.10 1.94 -11.40
C ILE A 347 12.63 2.62 -10.14
N LYS A 348 13.64 3.48 -10.30
CA LYS A 348 14.18 4.29 -9.22
C LYS A 348 13.07 5.14 -8.58
N THR A 349 12.78 4.88 -7.32
CA THR A 349 11.62 5.46 -6.63
C THR A 349 12.02 6.06 -5.30
N TYR A 350 11.48 7.24 -5.00
CA TYR A 350 11.71 8.00 -3.78
C TYR A 350 10.39 8.11 -3.04
N ALA A 351 10.30 7.41 -1.92
CA ALA A 351 9.09 7.33 -1.11
C ALA A 351 9.07 8.44 -0.07
N LEU A 352 8.06 9.30 -0.13
CA LEU A 352 7.79 10.32 0.87
C LEU A 352 6.83 9.76 1.91
N LEU A 353 7.30 9.58 3.14
CA LEU A 353 6.59 8.83 4.16
C LEU A 353 6.24 9.67 5.37
N THR A 354 5.05 9.47 5.91
CA THR A 354 4.68 10.00 7.22
C THR A 354 5.46 9.30 8.33
N LEU A 355 5.46 9.88 9.51
CA LEU A 355 6.12 9.31 10.68
C LEU A 355 5.55 7.91 11.03
N GLY A 356 4.22 7.75 10.98
CA GLY A 356 3.50 6.51 11.28
C GLY A 356 3.15 5.69 10.05
N CYS A 357 4.08 5.53 9.11
CA CYS A 357 3.85 4.76 7.90
C CYS A 357 3.69 3.26 8.17
N GLU A 358 3.17 2.55 7.17
CA GLU A 358 2.91 1.11 7.19
C GLU A 358 4.18 0.28 7.52
N TRP A 359 3.98 -0.88 8.17
CA TRP A 359 5.04 -1.79 8.61
C TRP A 359 6.05 -2.18 7.52
N ARG A 360 5.62 -2.24 6.27
CA ARG A 360 6.45 -2.58 5.10
C ARG A 360 7.58 -1.61 4.81
N TRP A 361 7.48 -0.42 5.35
CA TRP A 361 8.50 0.62 5.20
C TRP A 361 9.50 0.63 6.36
N GLY A 362 9.28 -0.19 7.39
CA GLY A 362 10.06 -0.14 8.63
C GLY A 362 9.75 1.12 9.46
N ARG A 363 10.51 1.35 10.51
CA ARG A 363 10.31 2.49 11.42
C ARG A 363 11.40 3.56 11.33
N LYS A 364 12.65 3.15 11.11
CA LYS A 364 13.84 4.05 11.10
C LYS A 364 14.68 3.87 9.85
N GLU A 365 14.41 2.85 9.09
CA GLU A 365 15.16 2.50 7.89
C GLU A 365 14.99 3.56 6.80
N ASP A 366 16.04 3.81 6.05
CA ASP A 366 16.05 4.66 4.85
C ASP A 366 15.93 3.86 3.54
N LYS A 367 15.86 2.53 3.66
CA LYS A 367 15.63 1.56 2.59
C LYS A 367 14.60 0.53 3.05
N THR A 368 14.05 -0.20 2.13
CA THR A 368 13.14 -1.31 2.41
C THR A 368 13.59 -2.58 1.70
N THR A 369 13.46 -3.71 2.36
CA THR A 369 13.69 -5.03 1.77
C THR A 369 12.62 -5.39 0.73
N TRP A 370 11.45 -4.75 0.81
CA TRP A 370 10.36 -4.95 -0.13
C TRP A 370 10.69 -4.48 -1.55
N TYR A 371 11.49 -3.40 -1.69
CA TYR A 371 11.79 -2.78 -2.98
C TYR A 371 13.20 -2.22 -2.99
N PRO A 372 14.17 -2.94 -3.57
CA PRO A 372 15.56 -2.46 -3.64
C PRO A 372 15.74 -1.14 -4.38
N SER A 373 14.82 -0.83 -5.32
CA SER A 373 14.84 0.42 -6.09
C SER A 373 14.27 1.63 -5.33
N VAL A 374 13.79 1.43 -4.08
CA VAL A 374 13.13 2.49 -3.31
C VAL A 374 14.05 3.06 -2.24
N LYS A 375 14.21 4.38 -2.23
CA LYS A 375 14.79 5.16 -1.14
C LYS A 375 13.68 5.82 -0.33
N LEU A 376 13.78 5.74 1.00
CA LEU A 376 12.76 6.25 1.92
C LEU A 376 13.16 7.60 2.49
N PHE A 377 12.24 8.56 2.44
CA PHE A 377 12.32 9.87 3.07
C PHE A 377 11.17 10.01 4.04
N ARG A 378 11.44 10.09 5.32
CA ARG A 378 10.46 10.00 6.39
C ARG A 378 10.39 11.30 7.18
N GLN A 379 9.18 11.67 7.60
CA GLN A 379 8.99 12.75 8.56
C GLN A 379 9.74 12.48 9.87
N ASN A 380 10.41 13.51 10.40
CA ASN A 380 11.00 13.48 11.73
C ASN A 380 9.98 13.79 12.84
N LYS A 381 8.96 14.58 12.49
CA LYS A 381 7.80 14.90 13.32
C LYS A 381 6.55 14.79 12.48
N LEU A 382 5.45 14.39 13.09
CA LEU A 382 4.18 14.28 12.38
C LEU A 382 3.80 15.63 11.74
N GLY A 383 3.48 15.57 10.44
CA GLY A 383 3.14 16.74 9.62
C GLY A 383 4.33 17.54 9.09
N ASP A 384 5.56 17.19 9.47
CA ASP A 384 6.77 17.88 8.99
C ASP A 384 7.20 17.36 7.61
N TRP A 385 6.49 17.76 6.59
CA TRP A 385 6.85 17.48 5.20
C TRP A 385 8.04 18.32 4.70
N SER A 386 8.29 19.47 5.33
CA SER A 386 9.41 20.35 4.95
C SER A 386 10.75 19.65 5.13
N SER A 387 10.95 18.93 6.23
CA SER A 387 12.17 18.14 6.44
C SER A 387 12.32 17.00 5.42
N VAL A 388 11.22 16.34 5.04
CA VAL A 388 11.20 15.28 4.03
C VAL A 388 11.67 15.82 2.67
N VAL A 389 11.12 16.96 2.25
CA VAL A 389 11.47 17.63 0.99
C VAL A 389 12.92 18.09 1.02
N SER A 390 13.40 18.67 2.13
CA SER A 390 14.80 19.10 2.26
C SER A 390 15.76 17.92 2.11
N ASN A 391 15.51 16.83 2.82
CA ASN A 391 16.35 15.62 2.73
C ASN A 391 16.35 15.01 1.31
N LEU A 392 15.22 15.09 0.60
CA LEU A 392 15.15 14.64 -0.79
C LEU A 392 15.98 15.52 -1.72
N ILE A 393 15.89 16.85 -1.59
CA ILE A 393 16.67 17.81 -2.37
C ILE A 393 18.18 17.55 -2.16
N ASP A 394 18.60 17.45 -0.91
CA ASP A 394 20.01 17.18 -0.56
C ASP A 394 20.51 15.86 -1.15
N TYR A 395 19.68 14.81 -1.10
CA TYR A 395 20.02 13.49 -1.64
C TYR A 395 20.12 13.48 -3.16
N LEU A 396 19.26 14.23 -3.83
CA LEU A 396 19.25 14.31 -5.30
C LEU A 396 20.31 15.27 -5.84
N HIS A 397 20.98 16.02 -4.96
CA HIS A 397 21.94 17.08 -5.32
C HIS A 397 21.32 18.11 -6.28
N LEU A 398 20.09 18.54 -5.97
CA LEU A 398 19.29 19.48 -6.76
C LEU A 398 19.47 20.93 -6.28
#